data_5f17b3be0a8197962486798201ad77a6
#
_entry.id   5f17b3be0a8197962486798201ad77a6
#
_cell.length_a   1.000
_cell.length_b   1.000
_cell.length_c   1.000
_cell.angle_alpha   90.00
_cell.angle_beta   90.00
_cell.angle_gamma   90.00
#
_symmetry.space_group_name_H-M   'P 1'
#
loop_
_entity.id
_entity.type
_entity.pdbx_description
1 polymer ?
#
loop_
_entity_poly.entity_id
_entity_poly.type
_entity_poly.pdbx_seq_one_letter_code
_entity_poly.pdbx_strand_id
1 'polypeptide(L)'
;MSTIVFFHAHPDDEASGTAGSMARAVQQGDRVIVVFATNGDHGEVPDDLREGETIVDRRRAEAQASAEVIGTHRVEWLGYTDSGMTGWEMNDAPGAFHGADLDEAAGRLARILDEEEADVLVGYDWHGNYGHPDHVKVHPVTYRAAALARRRPRILEVTINRDLTARMMQAAQDAGMDMAFDPAGPADDGNPMGTPEKEIHWAVDVADQASTKRRALLCHASQKSDVGMITGFPENVFRQMFGMEFYREHGNPNGMVTGWPFTPLG
;
A
#
# COMPACT_ATOMS: atom_id res chain seq x y z
N MET A 1 20.31 6.01 -9.45
CA MET A 1 19.55 4.74 -9.55
C MET A 1 19.49 4.17 -8.16
N SER A 2 18.30 4.09 -7.60
CA SER A 2 18.04 3.56 -6.26
C SER A 2 17.35 2.21 -6.37
N THR A 3 17.49 1.36 -5.35
CA THR A 3 16.69 0.15 -5.17
C THR A 3 15.63 0.42 -4.12
N ILE A 4 14.36 0.31 -4.50
CA ILE A 4 13.21 0.66 -3.65
C ILE A 4 12.35 -0.57 -3.44
N VAL A 5 12.14 -0.94 -2.19
CA VAL A 5 11.25 -2.04 -1.79
C VAL A 5 9.97 -1.45 -1.24
N PHE A 6 8.84 -1.81 -1.84
CA PHE A 6 7.50 -1.48 -1.36
C PHE A 6 6.90 -2.71 -0.68
N PHE A 7 6.60 -2.59 0.60
CA PHE A 7 6.08 -3.66 1.43
C PHE A 7 4.62 -3.42 1.78
N HIS A 8 3.75 -4.28 1.28
CA HIS A 8 2.30 -4.20 1.40
C HIS A 8 1.71 -5.40 2.14
N ALA A 9 0.53 -5.22 2.73
CA ALA A 9 -0.18 -6.28 3.42
C ALA A 9 -0.77 -7.30 2.43
N HIS A 10 -1.56 -6.82 1.46
CA HIS A 10 -2.33 -7.66 0.53
C HIS A 10 -2.06 -7.30 -0.94
N PRO A 11 -2.34 -8.23 -1.87
CA PRO A 11 -2.44 -7.91 -3.30
C PRO A 11 -3.57 -6.90 -3.53
N ASP A 12 -3.31 -5.80 -4.19
CA ASP A 12 -4.12 -4.60 -4.50
C ASP A 12 -3.69 -3.34 -3.75
N ASP A 13 -3.11 -3.46 -2.55
CA ASP A 13 -2.60 -2.32 -1.78
C ASP A 13 -1.53 -1.53 -2.55
N GLU A 14 -0.66 -2.22 -3.30
CA GLU A 14 0.36 -1.58 -4.12
C GLU A 14 -0.27 -0.73 -5.20
N ALA A 15 -1.37 -1.22 -5.78
CA ALA A 15 -2.07 -0.55 -6.86
C ALA A 15 -2.83 0.68 -6.37
N SER A 16 -3.48 0.59 -5.21
CA SER A 16 -4.23 1.69 -4.59
C SER A 16 -3.32 2.73 -3.94
N GLY A 17 -2.29 2.29 -3.20
CA GLY A 17 -1.45 3.14 -2.37
C GLY A 17 -0.26 3.76 -3.09
N THR A 18 0.49 2.98 -3.89
CA THR A 18 1.85 3.35 -4.31
C THR A 18 2.18 3.16 -5.78
N ALA A 19 1.25 2.65 -6.61
CA ALA A 19 1.54 2.34 -8.01
C ALA A 19 2.01 3.54 -8.83
N GLY A 20 1.58 4.75 -8.50
CA GLY A 20 2.05 5.96 -9.14
C GLY A 20 3.53 6.22 -8.88
N SER A 21 3.95 6.15 -7.61
CA SER A 21 5.36 6.28 -7.20
C SER A 21 6.21 5.14 -7.76
N MET A 22 5.73 3.90 -7.72
CA MET A 22 6.42 2.74 -8.29
C MET A 22 6.67 2.92 -9.79
N ALA A 23 5.63 3.25 -10.56
CA ALA A 23 5.74 3.46 -12.01
C ALA A 23 6.66 4.65 -12.36
N ARG A 24 6.61 5.73 -11.58
CA ARG A 24 7.51 6.87 -11.75
C ARG A 24 8.96 6.50 -11.44
N ALA A 25 9.21 5.70 -10.38
CA ALA A 25 10.54 5.20 -10.05
C ALA A 25 11.12 4.34 -11.19
N VAL A 26 10.33 3.39 -11.72
CA VAL A 26 10.72 2.58 -12.88
C VAL A 26 11.06 3.45 -14.09
N GLN A 27 10.24 4.46 -14.39
CA GLN A 27 10.48 5.39 -15.49
C GLN A 27 11.79 6.20 -15.32
N GLN A 28 12.17 6.48 -14.07
CA GLN A 28 13.43 7.16 -13.72
C GLN A 28 14.65 6.23 -13.76
N GLY A 29 14.45 4.94 -13.99
CA GLY A 29 15.49 3.93 -14.04
C GLY A 29 15.84 3.32 -12.69
N ASP A 30 15.03 3.54 -11.66
CA ASP A 30 15.20 2.89 -10.34
C ASP A 30 14.74 1.43 -10.39
N ARG A 31 15.34 0.60 -9.54
CA ARG A 31 14.94 -0.78 -9.34
C ARG A 31 13.81 -0.85 -8.32
N VAL A 32 12.66 -1.36 -8.71
CA VAL A 32 11.44 -1.43 -7.90
C VAL A 32 11.09 -2.88 -7.59
N ILE A 33 10.93 -3.19 -6.31
CA ILE A 33 10.51 -4.48 -5.78
C ILE A 33 9.22 -4.30 -5.01
N VAL A 34 8.23 -5.17 -5.20
CA VAL A 34 7.04 -5.24 -4.36
C VAL A 34 7.07 -6.51 -3.53
N VAL A 35 6.73 -6.39 -2.26
CA VAL A 35 6.65 -7.50 -1.30
C VAL A 35 5.26 -7.49 -0.67
N PHE A 36 4.56 -8.62 -0.73
CA PHE A 36 3.30 -8.82 -0.04
C PHE A 36 3.50 -9.67 1.22
N ALA A 37 2.91 -9.24 2.33
CA ALA A 37 2.95 -10.00 3.58
C ALA A 37 2.10 -11.26 3.47
N THR A 38 0.89 -11.13 2.90
CA THR A 38 -0.13 -12.17 2.87
C THR A 38 -0.57 -12.53 1.46
N ASN A 39 -1.32 -13.61 1.37
CA ASN A 39 -1.96 -14.06 0.13
C ASN A 39 -3.26 -13.31 -0.19
N GLY A 40 -3.82 -12.56 0.77
CA GLY A 40 -5.14 -11.95 0.66
C GLY A 40 -6.28 -12.96 0.54
N ASP A 41 -6.16 -14.10 1.20
CA ASP A 41 -7.08 -15.24 1.07
C ASP A 41 -8.45 -15.01 1.73
N HIS A 42 -8.62 -13.93 2.47
CA HIS A 42 -9.91 -13.48 3.02
C HIS A 42 -10.55 -12.32 2.25
N GLY A 43 -10.01 -11.95 1.09
CA GLY A 43 -10.64 -10.98 0.18
C GLY A 43 -11.89 -11.54 -0.52
N GLU A 44 -12.47 -10.75 -1.43
CA GLU A 44 -13.64 -11.16 -2.20
C GLU A 44 -13.32 -12.40 -3.08
N VAL A 45 -14.24 -13.38 -3.06
CA VAL A 45 -14.15 -14.57 -3.90
C VAL A 45 -15.01 -14.35 -5.15
N PRO A 46 -14.42 -14.24 -6.35
CA PRO A 46 -15.18 -14.02 -7.57
C PRO A 46 -15.93 -15.29 -8.01
N ASP A 47 -17.07 -15.10 -8.68
CA ASP A 47 -17.93 -16.21 -9.15
C ASP A 47 -17.32 -16.99 -10.33
N ASP A 48 -16.25 -16.47 -10.94
CA ASP A 48 -15.64 -17.00 -12.17
C ASP A 48 -14.32 -17.73 -11.95
N LEU A 49 -14.05 -18.23 -10.72
CA LEU A 49 -12.91 -19.10 -10.47
C LEU A 49 -12.97 -20.33 -11.37
N ARG A 50 -11.83 -20.69 -11.95
CA ARG A 50 -11.71 -21.90 -12.78
C ARG A 50 -11.77 -23.16 -11.90
N GLU A 51 -12.09 -24.29 -12.50
CA GLU A 51 -12.05 -25.57 -11.79
C GLU A 51 -10.63 -25.83 -11.22
N GLY A 52 -10.56 -26.00 -9.90
CA GLY A 52 -9.29 -26.21 -9.17
C GLY A 52 -8.49 -24.93 -8.87
N GLU A 53 -8.92 -23.76 -9.33
CA GLU A 53 -8.30 -22.49 -8.99
C GLU A 53 -8.77 -22.04 -7.59
N THR A 54 -7.82 -21.60 -6.75
CA THR A 54 -8.13 -20.99 -5.45
C THR A 54 -8.16 -19.47 -5.56
N ILE A 55 -8.74 -18.79 -4.56
CA ILE A 55 -8.65 -17.32 -4.49
C ILE A 55 -7.20 -16.85 -4.38
N VAL A 56 -6.34 -17.60 -3.70
CA VAL A 56 -4.90 -17.32 -3.60
C VAL A 56 -4.23 -17.37 -4.98
N ASP A 57 -4.54 -18.37 -5.81
CA ASP A 57 -4.00 -18.47 -7.17
C ASP A 57 -4.43 -17.29 -8.02
N ARG A 58 -5.72 -16.91 -7.92
CA ARG A 58 -6.28 -15.76 -8.62
C ARG A 58 -5.58 -14.46 -8.20
N ARG A 59 -5.52 -14.15 -6.91
CA ARG A 59 -4.91 -12.91 -6.42
C ARG A 59 -3.42 -12.83 -6.70
N ARG A 60 -2.70 -13.95 -6.70
CA ARG A 60 -1.30 -13.98 -7.13
C ARG A 60 -1.13 -13.65 -8.62
N ALA A 61 -1.99 -14.19 -9.47
CA ALA A 61 -1.97 -13.88 -10.89
C ALA A 61 -2.31 -12.40 -11.16
N GLU A 62 -3.27 -11.86 -10.43
CA GLU A 62 -3.65 -10.44 -10.49
C GLU A 62 -2.52 -9.51 -10.04
N ALA A 63 -1.85 -9.83 -8.91
CA ALA A 63 -0.69 -9.08 -8.43
C ALA A 63 0.48 -9.12 -9.44
N GLN A 64 0.71 -10.25 -10.09
CA GLN A 64 1.73 -10.36 -11.13
C GLN A 64 1.37 -9.50 -12.35
N ALA A 65 0.10 -9.49 -12.78
CA ALA A 65 -0.37 -8.65 -13.87
C ALA A 65 -0.28 -7.14 -13.52
N SER A 66 -0.61 -6.77 -12.29
CA SER A 66 -0.43 -5.41 -11.76
C SER A 66 1.05 -4.99 -11.79
N ALA A 67 1.94 -5.85 -11.31
CA ALA A 67 3.38 -5.63 -11.32
C ALA A 67 3.94 -5.43 -12.74
N GLU A 68 3.45 -6.17 -13.73
CA GLU A 68 3.80 -6.01 -15.15
C GLU A 68 3.32 -4.66 -15.71
N VAL A 69 2.10 -4.23 -15.35
CA VAL A 69 1.56 -2.92 -15.74
C VAL A 69 2.38 -1.77 -15.17
N ILE A 70 2.82 -1.89 -13.91
CA ILE A 70 3.65 -0.90 -13.22
C ILE A 70 5.09 -0.92 -13.78
N GLY A 71 5.57 -2.07 -14.21
CA GLY A 71 6.95 -2.31 -14.62
C GLY A 71 7.86 -2.75 -13.47
N THR A 72 7.31 -3.33 -12.41
CA THR A 72 8.03 -3.81 -11.24
C THR A 72 9.04 -4.90 -11.61
N HIS A 73 10.23 -4.85 -11.03
CA HIS A 73 11.34 -5.76 -11.37
C HIS A 73 11.25 -7.11 -10.66
N ARG A 74 10.62 -7.15 -9.47
CA ARG A 74 10.48 -8.37 -8.66
C ARG A 74 9.22 -8.29 -7.82
N VAL A 75 8.52 -9.42 -7.70
CA VAL A 75 7.38 -9.61 -6.80
C VAL A 75 7.75 -10.69 -5.82
N GLU A 76 7.58 -10.43 -4.52
CA GLU A 76 7.90 -11.36 -3.43
C GLU A 76 6.76 -11.48 -2.43
N TRP A 77 6.77 -12.58 -1.69
CA TRP A 77 5.75 -12.93 -0.72
C TRP A 77 6.39 -13.38 0.58
N LEU A 78 5.95 -12.82 1.73
CA LEU A 78 6.41 -13.32 3.02
C LEU A 78 5.76 -14.66 3.39
N GLY A 79 4.61 -15.01 2.77
CA GLY A 79 3.99 -16.33 2.88
C GLY A 79 3.09 -16.50 4.09
N TYR A 80 2.53 -15.42 4.63
CA TYR A 80 1.50 -15.47 5.65
C TYR A 80 0.09 -15.54 5.03
N THR A 81 -0.88 -15.99 5.83
CA THR A 81 -2.30 -15.87 5.51
C THR A 81 -2.82 -14.50 5.93
N ASP A 82 -3.84 -14.03 5.25
CA ASP A 82 -4.58 -12.83 5.59
C ASP A 82 -5.27 -13.01 6.95
N SER A 83 -5.27 -11.99 7.78
CA SER A 83 -5.85 -12.03 9.12
C SER A 83 -7.33 -11.62 9.15
N GLY A 84 -7.86 -11.10 8.04
CA GLY A 84 -9.22 -10.54 7.98
C GLY A 84 -9.35 -9.23 8.77
N MET A 85 -10.57 -8.69 8.83
CA MET A 85 -10.89 -7.44 9.51
C MET A 85 -10.81 -7.58 11.03
N THR A 86 -10.70 -6.46 11.73
CA THR A 86 -10.62 -6.42 13.19
C THR A 86 -11.77 -7.19 13.84
N GLY A 87 -11.42 -8.10 14.76
CA GLY A 87 -12.39 -8.92 15.52
C GLY A 87 -12.88 -10.17 14.80
N TRP A 88 -12.35 -10.50 13.61
CA TRP A 88 -12.64 -11.77 12.97
C TRP A 88 -11.82 -12.89 13.63
N GLU A 89 -12.37 -14.13 13.62
CA GLU A 89 -11.69 -15.31 14.19
C GLU A 89 -10.32 -15.57 13.54
N MET A 90 -10.15 -15.16 12.29
CA MET A 90 -8.91 -15.28 11.52
C MET A 90 -7.75 -14.48 12.10
N ASN A 91 -8.01 -13.44 12.90
CA ASN A 91 -6.95 -12.64 13.55
C ASN A 91 -6.02 -13.53 14.39
N ASP A 92 -6.57 -14.57 15.03
CA ASP A 92 -5.84 -15.51 15.90
C ASP A 92 -5.50 -16.83 15.20
N ALA A 93 -5.74 -16.95 13.89
CA ALA A 93 -5.49 -18.18 13.17
C ALA A 93 -3.99 -18.47 13.03
N PRO A 94 -3.55 -19.74 13.13
CA PRO A 94 -2.18 -20.11 12.87
C PRO A 94 -1.75 -19.71 11.45
N GLY A 95 -0.66 -18.96 11.33
CA GLY A 95 -0.15 -18.47 10.05
C GLY A 95 -0.68 -17.10 9.62
N ALA A 96 -1.66 -16.53 10.35
CA ALA A 96 -2.12 -15.16 10.13
C ALA A 96 -1.01 -14.14 10.38
N PHE A 97 -0.90 -13.13 9.52
CA PHE A 97 0.19 -12.16 9.60
C PHE A 97 0.11 -11.28 10.86
N HIS A 98 -1.09 -10.89 11.26
CA HIS A 98 -1.30 -10.10 12.48
C HIS A 98 -0.67 -10.75 13.71
N GLY A 99 -0.89 -12.07 13.91
CA GLY A 99 -0.37 -12.86 15.02
C GLY A 99 1.08 -13.32 14.86
N ALA A 100 1.71 -13.10 13.72
CA ALA A 100 3.07 -13.60 13.43
C ALA A 100 4.11 -12.99 14.39
N ASP A 101 5.13 -13.78 14.74
CA ASP A 101 6.28 -13.29 15.49
C ASP A 101 6.97 -12.15 14.73
N LEU A 102 7.22 -11.06 15.43
CA LEU A 102 7.77 -9.85 14.81
C LEU A 102 9.16 -10.09 14.20
N ASP A 103 10.02 -10.79 14.93
CA ASP A 103 11.39 -11.02 14.48
C ASP A 103 11.44 -12.03 13.32
N GLU A 104 10.54 -13.00 13.30
CA GLU A 104 10.40 -13.92 12.17
C GLU A 104 9.94 -13.17 10.91
N ALA A 105 8.85 -12.42 10.98
CA ALA A 105 8.31 -11.67 9.85
C ALA A 105 9.33 -10.63 9.32
N ALA A 106 9.92 -9.89 10.22
CA ALA A 106 10.96 -8.91 9.90
C ALA A 106 12.22 -9.56 9.31
N GLY A 107 12.61 -10.75 9.79
CA GLY A 107 13.73 -11.50 9.24
C GLY A 107 13.50 -11.99 7.81
N ARG A 108 12.25 -12.33 7.46
CA ARG A 108 11.89 -12.66 6.07
C ARG A 108 12.02 -11.43 5.15
N LEU A 109 11.53 -10.27 5.58
CA LEU A 109 11.66 -9.02 4.82
C LEU A 109 13.12 -8.56 4.75
N ALA A 110 13.87 -8.63 5.86
CA ALA A 110 15.28 -8.20 5.91
C ALA A 110 16.18 -8.99 4.92
N ARG A 111 15.89 -10.28 4.70
CA ARG A 111 16.60 -11.07 3.66
C ARG A 111 16.39 -10.49 2.27
N ILE A 112 15.16 -10.08 1.93
CA ILE A 112 14.87 -9.45 0.64
C ILE A 112 15.59 -8.10 0.53
N LEU A 113 15.59 -7.29 1.61
CA LEU A 113 16.33 -6.03 1.66
C LEU A 113 17.84 -6.23 1.41
N ASP A 114 18.41 -7.28 1.99
CA ASP A 114 19.82 -7.62 1.84
C ASP A 114 20.18 -8.19 0.47
N GLU A 115 19.30 -9.01 -0.12
CA GLU A 115 19.48 -9.56 -1.47
C GLU A 115 19.45 -8.44 -2.53
N GLU A 116 18.58 -7.47 -2.35
CA GLU A 116 18.35 -6.37 -3.30
C GLU A 116 19.24 -5.15 -3.00
N GLU A 117 20.01 -5.16 -1.89
CA GLU A 117 20.78 -4.01 -1.41
C GLU A 117 19.93 -2.74 -1.32
N ALA A 118 18.73 -2.87 -0.74
CA ALA A 118 17.68 -1.86 -0.75
C ALA A 118 18.16 -0.50 -0.18
N ASP A 119 17.93 0.57 -0.92
CA ASP A 119 18.20 1.95 -0.51
C ASP A 119 17.04 2.55 0.28
N VAL A 120 15.80 2.19 -0.14
CA VAL A 120 14.57 2.71 0.45
C VAL A 120 13.61 1.55 0.70
N LEU A 121 12.99 1.55 1.87
CA LEU A 121 11.90 0.66 2.25
C LEU A 121 10.65 1.50 2.49
N VAL A 122 9.58 1.18 1.79
CA VAL A 122 8.25 1.79 1.96
C VAL A 122 7.37 0.80 2.69
N GLY A 123 6.83 1.22 3.83
CA GLY A 123 5.79 0.52 4.56
C GLY A 123 4.62 1.44 4.82
N TYR A 124 3.82 1.15 5.85
CA TYR A 124 2.65 1.94 6.21
C TYR A 124 2.87 2.80 7.44
N ASP A 125 2.01 3.82 7.63
CA ASP A 125 1.92 4.55 8.87
C ASP A 125 1.53 3.64 10.05
N TRP A 126 1.56 4.17 11.26
CA TRP A 126 1.45 3.40 12.51
C TRP A 126 0.14 2.59 12.64
N HIS A 127 -0.95 3.01 12.01
CA HIS A 127 -2.23 2.28 12.03
C HIS A 127 -2.65 1.75 10.65
N GLY A 128 -1.71 1.68 9.70
CA GLY A 128 -1.94 1.04 8.41
C GLY A 128 -3.01 1.71 7.56
N ASN A 129 -3.04 3.04 7.55
CA ASN A 129 -4.01 3.87 6.87
C ASN A 129 -5.44 3.83 7.45
N TYR A 130 -6.01 2.66 7.74
CA TYR A 130 -7.40 2.50 8.19
C TYR A 130 -7.60 1.42 9.27
N GLY A 131 -6.51 0.87 9.82
CA GLY A 131 -6.56 0.01 10.99
C GLY A 131 -6.79 -1.47 10.73
N HIS A 132 -6.74 -1.96 9.48
CA HIS A 132 -6.76 -3.39 9.21
C HIS A 132 -5.60 -4.08 9.96
N PRO A 133 -5.82 -5.23 10.65
CA PRO A 133 -4.80 -5.86 11.50
C PRO A 133 -3.47 -6.11 10.78
N ASP A 134 -3.51 -6.56 9.54
CA ASP A 134 -2.30 -6.80 8.74
C ASP A 134 -1.61 -5.50 8.33
N HIS A 135 -2.37 -4.44 8.03
CA HIS A 135 -1.80 -3.12 7.73
C HIS A 135 -1.09 -2.53 8.95
N VAL A 136 -1.71 -2.64 10.14
CA VAL A 136 -1.07 -2.26 11.40
C VAL A 136 0.22 -3.04 11.62
N LYS A 137 0.24 -4.34 11.29
CA LYS A 137 1.42 -5.21 11.43
C LYS A 137 2.54 -4.86 10.46
N VAL A 138 2.24 -4.34 9.25
CA VAL A 138 3.26 -3.87 8.29
C VAL A 138 4.17 -2.83 8.93
N HIS A 139 3.64 -1.90 9.73
CA HIS A 139 4.43 -0.83 10.35
C HIS A 139 5.58 -1.36 11.23
N PRO A 140 5.35 -2.13 12.32
CA PRO A 140 6.44 -2.63 13.15
C PRO A 140 7.38 -3.58 12.40
N VAL A 141 6.87 -4.39 11.45
CA VAL A 141 7.70 -5.28 10.62
C VAL A 141 8.65 -4.46 9.73
N THR A 142 8.20 -3.35 9.14
CA THR A 142 9.02 -2.43 8.34
C THR A 142 10.22 -1.92 9.15
N TYR A 143 9.98 -1.38 10.34
CA TYR A 143 11.04 -0.84 11.19
C TYR A 143 12.00 -1.91 11.71
N ARG A 144 11.46 -3.06 12.08
CA ARG A 144 12.26 -4.17 12.57
C ARG A 144 13.12 -4.78 11.46
N ALA A 145 12.56 -4.96 10.26
CA ALA A 145 13.32 -5.46 9.10
C ALA A 145 14.45 -4.51 8.71
N ALA A 146 14.19 -3.20 8.68
CA ALA A 146 15.22 -2.20 8.42
C ALA A 146 16.35 -2.21 9.48
N ALA A 147 16.01 -2.55 10.73
CA ALA A 147 17.02 -2.67 11.80
C ALA A 147 17.81 -3.99 11.73
N LEU A 148 17.26 -5.05 11.13
CA LEU A 148 17.91 -6.35 10.93
C LEU A 148 18.77 -6.39 9.67
N ALA A 149 18.46 -5.57 8.66
CA ALA A 149 19.16 -5.53 7.39
C ALA A 149 20.63 -5.11 7.57
N ARG A 150 21.54 -5.70 6.78
CA ARG A 150 22.98 -5.39 6.78
C ARG A 150 23.26 -3.91 6.52
N ARG A 151 22.48 -3.30 5.65
CA ARG A 151 22.47 -1.85 5.41
C ARG A 151 21.06 -1.34 5.66
N ARG A 152 20.92 -0.45 6.63
CA ARG A 152 19.61 0.11 6.98
C ARG A 152 19.10 1.00 5.84
N PRO A 153 17.98 0.67 5.20
CA PRO A 153 17.39 1.52 4.18
C PRO A 153 16.75 2.77 4.81
N ARG A 154 16.55 3.80 4.00
CA ARG A 154 15.66 4.91 4.33
C ARG A 154 14.24 4.38 4.44
N ILE A 155 13.51 4.74 5.48
CA ILE A 155 12.12 4.29 5.68
C ILE A 155 11.17 5.42 5.32
N LEU A 156 10.19 5.10 4.47
CA LEU A 156 9.05 5.95 4.16
C LEU A 156 7.77 5.19 4.53
N GLU A 157 6.81 5.90 5.09
CA GLU A 157 5.49 5.37 5.46
C GLU A 157 4.44 5.96 4.51
N VAL A 158 3.88 5.13 3.61
CA VAL A 158 2.74 5.58 2.80
C VAL A 158 1.54 5.82 3.71
N THR A 159 0.81 6.89 3.44
CA THR A 159 -0.35 7.29 4.23
C THR A 159 -1.40 8.01 3.37
N ILE A 160 -2.64 8.04 3.86
CA ILE A 160 -3.73 8.83 3.29
C ILE A 160 -3.72 10.22 3.95
N ASN A 161 -3.73 11.29 3.16
CA ASN A 161 -3.88 12.65 3.68
C ASN A 161 -5.34 12.89 4.10
N ARG A 162 -5.61 12.73 5.41
CA ARG A 162 -6.96 12.86 6.00
C ARG A 162 -7.59 14.21 5.70
N ASP A 163 -6.83 15.29 5.84
CA ASP A 163 -7.37 16.63 5.66
C ASP A 163 -7.71 16.92 4.20
N LEU A 164 -6.91 16.41 3.26
CA LEU A 164 -7.23 16.48 1.83
C LEU A 164 -8.48 15.67 1.50
N THR A 165 -8.56 14.43 2.01
CA THR A 165 -9.74 13.58 1.81
C THR A 165 -11.00 14.25 2.34
N ALA A 166 -10.96 14.84 3.54
CA ALA A 166 -12.08 15.57 4.10
C ALA A 166 -12.51 16.77 3.22
N ARG A 167 -11.54 17.55 2.71
CA ARG A 167 -11.82 18.67 1.79
C ARG A 167 -12.48 18.19 0.49
N MET A 168 -11.99 17.06 -0.07
CA MET A 168 -12.55 16.50 -1.31
C MET A 168 -13.98 15.99 -1.11
N MET A 169 -14.24 15.34 0.03
CA MET A 169 -15.58 14.86 0.36
C MET A 169 -16.56 16.01 0.59
N GLN A 170 -16.15 17.07 1.30
CA GLN A 170 -16.98 18.26 1.48
C GLN A 170 -17.33 18.88 0.12
N ALA A 171 -16.35 19.02 -0.78
CA ALA A 171 -16.60 19.56 -2.12
C ALA A 171 -17.57 18.68 -2.94
N ALA A 172 -17.50 17.34 -2.79
CA ALA A 172 -18.42 16.42 -3.41
C ALA A 172 -19.86 16.56 -2.85
N GLN A 173 -20.01 16.70 -1.53
CA GLN A 173 -21.30 16.94 -0.87
C GLN A 173 -21.89 18.29 -1.29
N ASP A 174 -21.08 19.35 -1.36
CA ASP A 174 -21.51 20.67 -1.83
C ASP A 174 -21.98 20.64 -3.31
N ALA A 175 -21.44 19.69 -4.10
CA ALA A 175 -21.88 19.42 -5.47
C ALA A 175 -23.13 18.50 -5.55
N GLY A 176 -23.72 18.12 -4.40
CA GLY A 176 -24.93 17.30 -4.33
C GLY A 176 -24.70 15.79 -4.44
N MET A 177 -23.45 15.32 -4.29
CA MET A 177 -23.17 13.89 -4.22
C MET A 177 -23.40 13.39 -2.79
N ASP A 178 -24.09 12.25 -2.67
CA ASP A 178 -24.24 11.58 -1.37
C ASP A 178 -22.95 10.81 -1.04
N MET A 179 -22.20 11.35 -0.08
CA MET A 179 -20.95 10.74 0.41
C MET A 179 -21.19 10.21 1.81
N ALA A 180 -21.44 8.91 1.92
CA ALA A 180 -21.74 8.25 3.20
C ALA A 180 -20.51 8.04 4.12
N PHE A 181 -19.30 8.37 3.64
CA PHE A 181 -18.06 8.14 4.37
C PHE A 181 -17.56 9.41 5.07
N ASP A 182 -17.19 9.30 6.36
CA ASP A 182 -16.54 10.36 7.14
C ASP A 182 -15.07 9.98 7.41
N PRO A 183 -14.08 10.66 6.80
CA PRO A 183 -12.67 10.35 7.02
C PRO A 183 -12.18 10.68 8.44
N ALA A 184 -12.93 11.47 9.21
CA ALA A 184 -12.65 11.75 10.61
C ALA A 184 -13.36 10.77 11.57
N GLY A 185 -14.26 9.93 11.03
CA GLY A 185 -14.93 8.88 11.78
C GLY A 185 -14.00 7.68 12.05
N PRO A 186 -14.45 6.74 12.89
CA PRO A 186 -13.68 5.55 13.21
C PRO A 186 -13.54 4.64 11.98
N ALA A 187 -12.30 4.28 11.66
CA ALA A 187 -11.98 3.22 10.70
C ALA A 187 -11.97 1.84 11.40
N ASP A 188 -11.37 0.81 10.82
CA ASP A 188 -11.47 -0.57 11.32
C ASP A 188 -10.96 -0.76 12.76
N ASP A 189 -9.90 -0.06 13.13
CA ASP A 189 -9.32 -0.09 14.49
C ASP A 189 -9.92 0.95 15.46
N GLY A 190 -10.96 1.68 15.05
CA GLY A 190 -11.59 2.74 15.82
C GLY A 190 -10.90 4.10 15.75
N ASN A 191 -9.75 4.22 15.08
CA ASN A 191 -9.07 5.49 14.84
C ASN A 191 -9.54 6.11 13.51
N PRO A 192 -9.40 7.43 13.32
CA PRO A 192 -9.69 8.06 12.03
C PRO A 192 -8.73 7.60 10.94
N MET A 193 -9.23 7.45 9.69
CA MET A 193 -8.43 7.08 8.53
C MET A 193 -7.25 8.03 8.29
N GLY A 194 -6.12 7.49 7.85
CA GLY A 194 -4.95 8.24 7.40
C GLY A 194 -4.30 9.12 8.46
N THR A 195 -3.51 10.08 8.00
CA THR A 195 -2.69 10.98 8.83
C THR A 195 -3.10 12.43 8.61
N PRO A 196 -3.12 13.28 9.67
CA PRO A 196 -3.31 14.73 9.50
C PRO A 196 -2.20 15.34 8.63
N GLU A 197 -2.55 16.29 7.76
CA GLU A 197 -1.61 16.91 6.80
C GLU A 197 -0.35 17.48 7.46
N LYS A 198 -0.47 18.01 8.68
CA LYS A 198 0.66 18.56 9.47
C LYS A 198 1.72 17.51 9.86
N GLU A 199 1.40 16.21 9.79
CA GLU A 199 2.27 15.09 10.13
C GLU A 199 2.80 14.36 8.88
N ILE A 200 2.40 14.83 7.69
CA ILE A 200 2.88 14.34 6.41
C ILE A 200 4.11 15.14 6.00
N HIS A 201 5.11 14.47 5.42
CA HIS A 201 6.38 15.08 5.05
C HIS A 201 6.56 15.23 3.53
N TRP A 202 5.96 14.31 2.75
CA TRP A 202 6.12 14.26 1.31
C TRP A 202 4.78 14.13 0.60
N ALA A 203 4.55 14.99 -0.37
CA ALA A 203 3.50 14.88 -1.37
C ALA A 203 4.18 14.58 -2.71
N VAL A 204 3.97 13.38 -3.24
CA VAL A 204 4.57 12.93 -4.50
C VAL A 204 3.55 13.10 -5.61
N ASP A 205 3.85 13.97 -6.57
CA ASP A 205 3.02 14.14 -7.76
C ASP A 205 3.22 12.95 -8.70
N VAL A 206 2.16 12.18 -8.88
CA VAL A 206 2.09 11.01 -9.74
C VAL A 206 0.97 11.13 -10.79
N ALA A 207 0.49 12.35 -11.04
CA ALA A 207 -0.61 12.60 -11.96
C ALA A 207 -0.33 12.07 -13.38
N ASP A 208 0.92 12.08 -13.81
CA ASP A 208 1.32 11.51 -15.11
C ASP A 208 1.30 9.97 -15.13
N GLN A 209 1.27 9.34 -13.95
CA GLN A 209 1.17 7.88 -13.77
C GLN A 209 -0.27 7.42 -13.46
N ALA A 210 -1.24 8.33 -13.40
CA ALA A 210 -2.62 8.00 -13.02
C ALA A 210 -3.25 6.91 -13.92
N SER A 211 -2.98 6.94 -15.23
CA SER A 211 -3.44 5.90 -16.16
C SER A 211 -2.80 4.53 -15.86
N THR A 212 -1.50 4.50 -15.52
CA THR A 212 -0.81 3.26 -15.11
C THR A 212 -1.38 2.74 -13.80
N LYS A 213 -1.56 3.60 -12.79
CA LYS A 213 -2.18 3.27 -11.51
C LYS A 213 -3.58 2.67 -11.69
N ARG A 214 -4.42 3.30 -12.53
CA ARG A 214 -5.77 2.78 -12.83
C ARG A 214 -5.74 1.41 -13.48
N ARG A 215 -4.81 1.17 -14.44
CA ARG A 215 -4.65 -0.14 -15.08
C ARG A 215 -4.16 -1.20 -14.11
N ALA A 216 -3.25 -0.85 -13.19
CA ALA A 216 -2.79 -1.75 -12.14
C ALA A 216 -3.94 -2.17 -11.22
N LEU A 217 -4.77 -1.22 -10.75
CA LEU A 217 -5.99 -1.49 -10.00
C LEU A 217 -6.94 -2.44 -10.73
N LEU A 218 -7.17 -2.23 -12.03
CA LEU A 218 -8.05 -3.08 -12.84
C LEU A 218 -7.52 -4.51 -13.02
N CYS A 219 -6.25 -4.78 -12.74
CA CYS A 219 -5.72 -6.14 -12.70
C CYS A 219 -6.28 -6.95 -11.53
N HIS A 220 -6.62 -6.30 -10.41
CA HIS A 220 -7.20 -6.94 -9.21
C HIS A 220 -8.72 -7.13 -9.33
N ALA A 221 -9.14 -7.72 -10.45
CA ALA A 221 -10.54 -7.85 -10.83
C ALA A 221 -11.38 -8.74 -9.90
N SER A 222 -10.75 -9.57 -9.08
CA SER A 222 -11.44 -10.37 -8.05
C SER A 222 -12.02 -9.49 -6.94
N GLN A 223 -11.40 -8.34 -6.63
CA GLN A 223 -11.79 -7.40 -5.57
C GLN A 223 -12.76 -6.34 -6.12
N LYS A 224 -13.94 -6.79 -6.54
CA LYS A 224 -14.89 -5.98 -7.35
C LYS A 224 -15.39 -4.72 -6.65
N SER A 225 -15.64 -4.80 -5.33
CA SER A 225 -16.20 -3.69 -4.57
C SER A 225 -15.21 -2.53 -4.49
N ASP A 226 -14.01 -2.80 -4.03
CA ASP A 226 -12.98 -1.76 -3.82
C ASP A 226 -12.42 -1.23 -5.13
N VAL A 227 -12.05 -2.14 -6.05
CA VAL A 227 -11.53 -1.76 -7.36
C VAL A 227 -12.59 -1.02 -8.16
N GLY A 228 -13.86 -1.50 -8.15
CA GLY A 228 -14.97 -0.85 -8.86
C GLY A 228 -15.27 0.55 -8.33
N MET A 229 -15.24 0.74 -7.01
CA MET A 229 -15.43 2.03 -6.37
C MET A 229 -14.35 3.03 -6.80
N ILE A 230 -13.07 2.61 -6.77
CA ILE A 230 -11.93 3.47 -7.09
C ILE A 230 -11.86 3.74 -8.60
N THR A 231 -12.03 2.73 -9.44
CA THR A 231 -11.84 2.85 -10.90
C THR A 231 -13.10 3.34 -11.64
N GLY A 232 -14.24 3.42 -10.98
CA GLY A 232 -15.51 3.87 -11.55
C GLY A 232 -15.55 5.36 -11.95
N PHE A 233 -14.61 6.16 -11.46
CA PHE A 233 -14.55 7.59 -11.79
C PHE A 233 -14.07 7.83 -13.24
N PRO A 234 -14.57 8.92 -13.90
CA PRO A 234 -13.97 9.40 -15.15
C PRO A 234 -12.47 9.64 -15.01
N GLU A 235 -11.71 9.48 -16.08
CA GLU A 235 -10.24 9.52 -16.04
C GLU A 235 -9.68 10.83 -15.45
N ASN A 236 -10.27 11.97 -15.80
CA ASN A 236 -9.87 13.27 -15.27
C ASN A 236 -10.15 13.39 -13.76
N VAL A 237 -11.25 12.82 -13.28
CA VAL A 237 -11.59 12.79 -11.84
C VAL A 237 -10.66 11.84 -11.11
N PHE A 238 -10.42 10.64 -11.66
CA PHE A 238 -9.45 9.68 -11.11
C PHE A 238 -8.06 10.30 -10.97
N ARG A 239 -7.56 10.98 -12.03
CA ARG A 239 -6.28 11.70 -12.01
C ARG A 239 -6.23 12.77 -10.92
N GLN A 240 -7.31 13.50 -10.71
CA GLN A 240 -7.38 14.53 -9.67
C GLN A 240 -7.37 13.92 -8.26
N MET A 241 -8.08 12.82 -8.05
CA MET A 241 -8.19 12.15 -6.75
C MET A 241 -6.95 11.36 -6.37
N PHE A 242 -6.34 10.67 -7.34
CA PHE A 242 -5.26 9.70 -7.10
C PHE A 242 -3.92 10.09 -7.74
N GLY A 243 -3.80 11.33 -8.22
CA GLY A 243 -2.58 11.87 -8.81
C GLY A 243 -1.53 12.34 -7.80
N MET A 244 -1.83 12.23 -6.50
CA MET A 244 -0.88 12.52 -5.41
C MET A 244 -0.79 11.32 -4.49
N GLU A 245 0.43 10.96 -4.07
CA GLU A 245 0.69 9.96 -3.05
C GLU A 245 1.46 10.60 -1.89
N PHE A 246 1.13 10.22 -0.67
CA PHE A 246 1.62 10.91 0.53
C PHE A 246 2.46 9.98 1.38
N TYR A 247 3.54 10.54 1.94
CA TYR A 247 4.46 9.77 2.77
C TYR A 247 4.87 10.53 4.02
N ARG A 248 4.98 9.78 5.10
CA ARG A 248 5.64 10.20 6.34
C ARG A 248 7.08 9.71 6.33
N GLU A 249 7.93 10.40 7.05
CA GLU A 249 9.32 10.01 7.28
C GLU A 249 9.67 10.29 8.73
N HIS A 250 9.83 9.23 9.52
CA HIS A 250 10.08 9.39 10.96
C HIS A 250 11.37 10.16 11.23
N GLY A 251 11.29 11.14 12.12
CA GLY A 251 12.43 11.98 12.47
C GLY A 251 12.71 13.12 11.49
N ASN A 252 11.93 13.26 10.42
CA ASN A 252 12.01 14.44 9.55
C ASN A 252 11.36 15.64 10.27
N PRO A 253 12.10 16.73 10.55
CA PRO A 253 11.57 17.88 11.28
C PRO A 253 10.78 18.86 10.40
N ASN A 254 10.75 18.65 9.09
CA ASN A 254 10.14 19.56 8.13
C ASN A 254 8.64 19.26 7.98
N GLY A 255 7.86 20.28 7.60
CA GLY A 255 6.49 20.08 7.15
C GLY A 255 6.44 19.47 5.73
N MET A 256 5.21 19.21 5.25
CA MET A 256 4.98 18.62 3.95
C MET A 256 5.54 19.46 2.80
N VAL A 257 6.31 18.81 1.94
CA VAL A 257 6.83 19.39 0.70
C VAL A 257 6.44 18.51 -0.50
N THR A 258 6.21 19.12 -1.65
CA THR A 258 6.08 18.38 -2.91
C THR A 258 7.47 18.00 -3.40
N GLY A 259 7.75 16.72 -3.58
CA GLY A 259 9.09 16.27 -3.96
C GLY A 259 9.18 14.77 -4.22
N TRP A 260 10.42 14.30 -4.39
CA TRP A 260 10.75 12.90 -4.64
C TRP A 260 11.64 12.33 -3.52
N PRO A 261 11.08 11.56 -2.57
CA PRO A 261 11.83 11.08 -1.42
C PRO A 261 12.60 9.78 -1.63
N PHE A 262 12.45 9.11 -2.76
CA PHE A 262 12.96 7.74 -2.99
C PHE A 262 14.44 7.73 -3.39
N THR A 263 15.26 8.43 -2.62
CA THR A 263 16.72 8.44 -2.75
C THR A 263 17.34 8.01 -1.41
N PRO A 264 18.54 7.39 -1.41
CA PRO A 264 19.25 7.09 -0.18
C PRO A 264 19.44 8.34 0.69
N LEU A 265 19.50 8.13 2.00
CA LEU A 265 20.01 9.17 2.90
C LEU A 265 21.49 9.35 2.57
N GLY A 266 21.92 10.57 2.29
CA GLY A 266 23.30 10.93 1.98
C GLY A 266 24.26 10.75 3.19
#